data_bf8f76b74b3b211dae73787ee43374d0
#
_entry.id   bf8f76b74b3b211dae73787ee43374d0
#
_cell.length_a   1.000
_cell.length_b   1.000
_cell.length_c   1.000
_cell.angle_alpha   90.00
_cell.angle_beta   90.00
_cell.angle_gamma   90.00
#
_symmetry.space_group_name_H-M   'P 1'
#
loop_
_entity.id
_entity.type
_entity.pdbx_description
1 polymer ?
#
loop_
_entity_poly.entity_id
_entity_poly.type
_entity_poly.pdbx_seq_one_letter_code
_entity_poly.pdbx_strand_id
1 'polypeptide(L)'
;MKLYIAEKPSLGRAIADGLTSLLNKPHRKQQGYIELANGDVVSWCIGHLLEQAEPDAYNEAYKSWKLEHLPIVPQEWQLKAKSQTRSQLTVLRKLVKQADQIVHAGDPDREGQLLVDEVLSHLKISAHKRKNTQRCLISDLNPPAVKRALQSLRSNQEFVPLSVSALSRSRADWLYGMNMTRAYTLQGQKAGYKGVLSVGRVQTPLLGLVVKRDEEIENFISRDFYQVEATLVNSNNESFVLKWQPSEACKPYQDEEGRVLHKPLAENVCQRIHQQPAEITKLEQKEKKQPPPLPFNLSALQIEAAKAFSMSAQQVLDTCQSLYERHQLITYPRSDSRHLPNEQHNLAPNVIQAIGNNCQPLTQYAELAQPSLKSKAFNDSKVEAHHAIVPSEKSISVEQFSKL
;
A
#
# COMPACT_ATOMS: atom_id res chain seq x y z
N MET A 1 6.60 -23.47 -26.85
CA MET A 1 6.81 -22.04 -26.48
C MET A 1 6.26 -21.81 -25.08
N LYS A 2 7.08 -21.30 -24.17
CA LYS A 2 6.66 -20.85 -22.84
C LYS A 2 6.29 -19.35 -22.91
N LEU A 3 5.11 -18.99 -22.40
CA LEU A 3 4.60 -17.63 -22.38
C LEU A 3 4.58 -17.09 -20.95
N TYR A 4 5.33 -16.01 -20.69
CA TYR A 4 5.29 -15.25 -19.46
C TYR A 4 4.31 -14.09 -19.62
N ILE A 5 3.36 -13.94 -18.69
CA ILE A 5 2.38 -12.85 -18.70
C ILE A 5 2.57 -12.01 -17.46
N ALA A 6 3.14 -10.83 -17.65
CA ALA A 6 3.33 -9.83 -16.59
C ALA A 6 2.08 -8.95 -16.39
N GLU A 7 1.98 -8.27 -15.27
CA GLU A 7 0.89 -7.34 -14.99
C GLU A 7 1.03 -6.02 -15.79
N LYS A 8 2.27 -5.59 -16.02
CA LYS A 8 2.59 -4.30 -16.64
C LYS A 8 3.82 -4.39 -17.54
N PRO A 9 3.96 -3.45 -18.51
CA PRO A 9 5.07 -3.46 -19.45
C PRO A 9 6.46 -3.38 -18.81
N SER A 10 6.61 -2.64 -17.70
CA SER A 10 7.89 -2.50 -16.96
C SER A 10 8.35 -3.85 -16.40
N LEU A 11 7.44 -4.59 -15.77
CA LEU A 11 7.71 -5.93 -15.26
C LEU A 11 8.01 -6.92 -16.40
N GLY A 12 7.24 -6.83 -17.52
CA GLY A 12 7.49 -7.65 -18.70
C GLY A 12 8.90 -7.45 -19.26
N ARG A 13 9.38 -6.21 -19.32
CA ARG A 13 10.76 -5.92 -19.74
C ARG A 13 11.79 -6.48 -18.76
N ALA A 14 11.59 -6.30 -17.45
CA ALA A 14 12.49 -6.84 -16.44
C ALA A 14 12.59 -8.37 -16.51
N ILE A 15 11.48 -9.07 -16.75
CA ILE A 15 11.45 -10.52 -16.97
C ILE A 15 12.23 -10.89 -18.24
N ALA A 16 12.02 -10.19 -19.35
CA ALA A 16 12.72 -10.45 -20.61
C ALA A 16 14.23 -10.22 -20.47
N ASP A 17 14.65 -9.15 -19.80
CA ASP A 17 16.06 -8.86 -19.53
C ASP A 17 16.67 -9.93 -18.61
N GLY A 18 15.95 -10.36 -17.58
CA GLY A 18 16.37 -11.44 -16.70
C GLY A 18 16.56 -12.77 -17.44
N LEU A 19 15.60 -13.16 -18.28
CA LEU A 19 15.69 -14.37 -19.11
C LEU A 19 16.79 -14.26 -20.16
N THR A 20 16.96 -13.11 -20.80
CA THR A 20 18.06 -12.82 -21.74
C THR A 20 19.41 -13.04 -21.08
N SER A 21 19.57 -12.54 -19.87
CA SER A 21 20.80 -12.74 -19.09
C SER A 21 21.04 -14.20 -18.69
N LEU A 22 19.98 -14.96 -18.39
CA LEU A 22 20.09 -16.40 -18.09
C LEU A 22 20.42 -17.22 -19.33
N LEU A 23 19.88 -16.85 -20.50
CA LEU A 23 20.11 -17.52 -21.78
C LEU A 23 21.43 -17.09 -22.45
N ASN A 24 22.00 -15.97 -22.02
CA ASN A 24 23.14 -15.29 -22.65
C ASN A 24 22.93 -15.05 -24.15
N LYS A 25 21.71 -14.68 -24.56
CA LYS A 25 21.32 -14.41 -25.95
C LYS A 25 20.35 -13.23 -26.00
N PRO A 26 20.42 -12.35 -27.01
CA PRO A 26 19.56 -11.18 -27.13
C PRO A 26 18.10 -11.57 -27.35
N HIS A 27 17.19 -10.63 -27.06
CA HIS A 27 15.77 -10.74 -27.32
C HIS A 27 15.32 -9.76 -28.43
N ARG A 28 14.15 -9.98 -29.02
CA ARG A 28 13.54 -9.14 -30.05
C ARG A 28 12.25 -8.53 -29.51
N LYS A 29 12.18 -7.20 -29.53
CA LYS A 29 10.96 -6.46 -29.15
C LYS A 29 9.96 -6.49 -30.30
N GLN A 30 8.71 -6.77 -29.95
CA GLN A 30 7.54 -6.75 -30.83
C GLN A 30 6.45 -5.85 -30.23
N GLN A 31 5.42 -5.57 -31.01
CA GLN A 31 4.28 -4.82 -30.50
C GLN A 31 3.49 -5.63 -29.48
N GLY A 32 3.56 -5.25 -28.19
CA GLY A 32 2.84 -5.90 -27.09
C GLY A 32 3.50 -7.14 -26.50
N TYR A 33 4.71 -7.54 -26.95
CA TYR A 33 5.44 -8.67 -26.41
C TYR A 33 6.94 -8.63 -26.77
N ILE A 34 7.71 -9.51 -26.17
CA ILE A 34 9.15 -9.69 -26.42
C ILE A 34 9.40 -11.17 -26.71
N GLU A 35 10.09 -11.46 -27.81
CA GLU A 35 10.53 -12.80 -28.18
C GLU A 35 11.96 -13.05 -27.70
N LEU A 36 12.17 -14.19 -27.04
CA LEU A 36 13.48 -14.65 -26.60
C LEU A 36 14.13 -15.55 -27.65
N ALA A 37 15.44 -15.63 -27.62
CA ALA A 37 16.21 -16.41 -28.60
C ALA A 37 15.92 -17.94 -28.56
N ASN A 38 15.35 -18.46 -27.50
CA ASN A 38 14.92 -19.84 -27.36
C ASN A 38 13.47 -20.10 -27.86
N GLY A 39 12.81 -19.07 -28.39
CA GLY A 39 11.43 -19.13 -28.85
C GLY A 39 10.38 -18.87 -27.74
N ASP A 40 10.77 -18.67 -26.49
CA ASP A 40 9.84 -18.26 -25.44
C ASP A 40 9.43 -16.80 -25.59
N VAL A 41 8.32 -16.41 -25.00
CA VAL A 41 7.73 -15.09 -25.17
C VAL A 41 7.37 -14.48 -23.82
N VAL A 42 7.64 -13.19 -23.69
CA VAL A 42 7.17 -12.37 -22.57
C VAL A 42 6.17 -11.35 -23.07
N SER A 43 4.97 -11.36 -22.52
CA SER A 43 3.94 -10.36 -22.78
C SER A 43 3.41 -9.81 -21.45
N TRP A 44 2.48 -8.87 -21.50
CA TRP A 44 1.97 -8.18 -20.30
C TRP A 44 0.54 -7.72 -20.47
N CYS A 45 -0.10 -7.48 -19.36
CA CYS A 45 -1.31 -6.69 -19.28
C CYS A 45 -0.97 -5.19 -19.19
N ILE A 46 -1.96 -4.32 -19.34
CA ILE A 46 -1.85 -2.88 -19.16
C ILE A 46 -2.89 -2.50 -18.11
N GLY A 47 -2.65 -2.92 -16.87
CA GLY A 47 -3.68 -2.97 -15.85
C GLY A 47 -4.79 -3.95 -16.22
N HIS A 48 -6.00 -3.82 -15.65
CA HIS A 48 -7.13 -4.67 -16.02
C HIS A 48 -7.52 -4.49 -17.49
N LEU A 49 -7.41 -5.55 -18.28
CA LEU A 49 -7.85 -5.59 -19.69
C LEU A 49 -9.35 -5.80 -19.82
N LEU A 50 -9.97 -6.28 -18.75
CA LEU A 50 -11.38 -6.61 -18.63
C LEU A 50 -12.03 -5.77 -17.54
N GLU A 51 -13.33 -5.63 -17.61
CA GLU A 51 -14.17 -4.98 -16.59
C GLU A 51 -15.49 -5.72 -16.46
N GLN A 52 -16.13 -5.62 -15.32
CA GLN A 52 -17.47 -6.16 -15.12
C GLN A 52 -18.44 -5.46 -16.08
N ALA A 53 -19.33 -6.25 -16.68
CA ALA A 53 -20.35 -5.71 -17.58
C ALA A 53 -21.30 -4.77 -16.86
N GLU A 54 -21.79 -3.78 -17.60
CA GLU A 54 -22.82 -2.87 -17.11
C GLU A 54 -24.17 -3.57 -16.94
N PRO A 55 -25.09 -3.09 -16.13
CA PRO A 55 -26.40 -3.71 -15.90
C PRO A 55 -27.21 -4.01 -17.13
N ASP A 56 -27.15 -3.16 -18.16
CA ASP A 56 -27.85 -3.35 -19.43
C ASP A 56 -27.36 -4.54 -20.25
N ALA A 57 -26.14 -5.03 -20.00
CA ALA A 57 -25.66 -6.28 -20.58
C ALA A 57 -26.40 -7.53 -20.05
N TYR A 58 -26.98 -7.43 -18.86
CA TYR A 58 -27.77 -8.51 -18.25
C TYR A 58 -29.24 -8.44 -18.60
N ASN A 59 -29.79 -7.20 -18.70
CA ASN A 59 -31.15 -6.94 -19.11
C ASN A 59 -31.24 -5.51 -19.65
N GLU A 60 -31.68 -5.34 -20.89
CA GLU A 60 -31.80 -4.03 -21.54
C GLU A 60 -32.68 -3.03 -20.76
N ALA A 61 -33.68 -3.52 -20.02
CA ALA A 61 -34.51 -2.68 -19.14
C ALA A 61 -33.71 -1.94 -18.07
N TYR A 62 -32.55 -2.47 -17.65
CA TYR A 62 -31.67 -1.85 -16.66
C TYR A 62 -30.91 -0.62 -17.18
N LYS A 63 -31.00 -0.32 -18.46
CA LYS A 63 -30.50 0.94 -19.03
C LYS A 63 -31.24 2.15 -18.45
N SER A 64 -32.54 2.00 -18.21
CA SER A 64 -33.37 2.98 -17.49
C SER A 64 -33.31 2.70 -15.98
N TRP A 65 -32.92 3.69 -15.20
CA TRP A 65 -32.86 3.56 -13.76
C TRP A 65 -34.25 3.66 -13.14
N LYS A 66 -34.66 2.60 -12.46
CA LYS A 66 -35.94 2.53 -11.74
C LYS A 66 -35.77 1.77 -10.45
N LEU A 67 -36.46 2.16 -9.38
CA LEU A 67 -36.42 1.47 -8.09
C LEU A 67 -36.93 0.05 -8.17
N GLU A 68 -37.91 -0.24 -9.03
CA GLU A 68 -38.46 -1.58 -9.24
C GLU A 68 -37.46 -2.59 -9.82
N HIS A 69 -36.35 -2.10 -10.41
CA HIS A 69 -35.29 -2.94 -10.93
C HIS A 69 -34.27 -3.36 -9.87
N LEU A 70 -34.33 -2.78 -8.66
CA LEU A 70 -33.37 -3.04 -7.61
C LEU A 70 -33.84 -4.12 -6.63
N PRO A 71 -32.96 -4.99 -6.14
CA PRO A 71 -31.55 -5.04 -6.45
C PRO A 71 -31.23 -5.77 -7.77
N ILE A 72 -30.28 -5.24 -8.53
CA ILE A 72 -29.72 -5.92 -9.71
C ILE A 72 -28.64 -6.89 -9.23
N VAL A 73 -28.90 -8.19 -9.39
CA VAL A 73 -27.98 -9.28 -8.99
C VAL A 73 -27.78 -10.19 -10.19
N PRO A 74 -26.61 -10.14 -10.86
CA PRO A 74 -26.31 -11.02 -11.97
C PRO A 74 -26.30 -12.50 -11.55
N GLN A 75 -27.04 -13.36 -12.26
CA GLN A 75 -26.97 -14.81 -12.08
C GLN A 75 -25.65 -15.36 -12.63
N GLU A 76 -25.26 -14.89 -13.80
CA GLU A 76 -23.98 -15.19 -14.42
C GLU A 76 -23.20 -13.90 -14.68
N TRP A 77 -22.01 -13.82 -14.13
CA TRP A 77 -21.14 -12.65 -14.26
C TRP A 77 -20.49 -12.58 -15.65
N GLN A 78 -20.58 -11.42 -16.26
CA GLN A 78 -20.01 -11.17 -17.59
C GLN A 78 -18.87 -10.16 -17.50
N LEU A 79 -17.80 -10.44 -18.23
CA LEU A 79 -16.67 -9.53 -18.38
C LEU A 79 -16.62 -9.02 -19.82
N LYS A 80 -16.43 -7.72 -19.97
CA LYS A 80 -16.22 -7.09 -21.28
C LYS A 80 -14.77 -6.57 -21.39
N ALA A 81 -14.22 -6.62 -22.62
CA ALA A 81 -12.91 -6.06 -22.89
C ALA A 81 -12.98 -4.52 -22.89
N LYS A 82 -12.07 -3.87 -22.14
CA LYS A 82 -11.92 -2.41 -22.18
C LYS A 82 -11.47 -1.96 -23.57
N SER A 83 -12.12 -0.92 -24.10
CA SER A 83 -11.82 -0.38 -25.43
C SER A 83 -10.36 0.02 -25.60
N GLN A 84 -9.79 0.69 -24.60
CA GLN A 84 -8.43 1.22 -24.59
C GLN A 84 -7.34 0.12 -24.64
N THR A 85 -7.63 -1.08 -24.12
CA THR A 85 -6.64 -2.16 -23.99
C THR A 85 -6.96 -3.38 -24.88
N ARG A 86 -7.95 -3.26 -25.77
CA ARG A 86 -8.41 -4.33 -26.65
C ARG A 86 -7.29 -4.88 -27.57
N SER A 87 -6.41 -4.02 -28.05
CA SER A 87 -5.26 -4.41 -28.86
C SER A 87 -4.34 -5.38 -28.11
N GLN A 88 -4.02 -5.08 -26.87
CA GLN A 88 -3.17 -5.94 -26.03
C GLN A 88 -3.85 -7.27 -25.69
N LEU A 89 -5.16 -7.25 -25.43
CA LEU A 89 -5.93 -8.48 -25.23
C LEU A 89 -5.89 -9.37 -26.49
N THR A 90 -5.89 -8.78 -27.68
CA THR A 90 -5.76 -9.51 -28.95
C THR A 90 -4.39 -10.15 -29.10
N VAL A 91 -3.32 -9.45 -28.72
CA VAL A 91 -1.96 -10.00 -28.69
C VAL A 91 -1.91 -11.20 -27.73
N LEU A 92 -2.39 -11.04 -26.49
CA LEU A 92 -2.41 -12.12 -25.51
C LEU A 92 -3.23 -13.32 -26.00
N ARG A 93 -4.38 -13.10 -26.65
CA ARG A 93 -5.21 -14.18 -27.24
C ARG A 93 -4.43 -15.01 -28.25
N LYS A 94 -3.65 -14.37 -29.12
CA LYS A 94 -2.81 -15.07 -30.10
C LYS A 94 -1.72 -15.87 -29.40
N LEU A 95 -0.99 -15.25 -28.47
CA LEU A 95 0.13 -15.88 -27.77
C LEU A 95 -0.31 -17.04 -26.87
N VAL A 96 -1.41 -16.89 -26.13
CA VAL A 96 -1.97 -17.95 -25.27
C VAL A 96 -2.39 -19.18 -26.09
N LYS A 97 -2.90 -18.99 -27.31
CA LYS A 97 -3.22 -20.12 -28.22
C LYS A 97 -1.95 -20.90 -28.60
N GLN A 98 -0.86 -20.20 -28.88
CA GLN A 98 0.41 -20.77 -29.33
C GLN A 98 1.25 -21.36 -28.18
N ALA A 99 1.04 -20.92 -26.96
CA ALA A 99 1.82 -21.34 -25.81
C ALA A 99 1.51 -22.80 -25.42
N ASP A 100 2.54 -23.58 -25.15
CA ASP A 100 2.43 -24.91 -24.54
C ASP A 100 2.36 -24.79 -23.01
N GLN A 101 3.11 -23.83 -22.44
CA GLN A 101 3.20 -23.55 -21.02
C GLN A 101 3.02 -22.07 -20.78
N ILE A 102 2.33 -21.72 -19.68
CA ILE A 102 2.09 -20.35 -19.25
C ILE A 102 2.76 -20.12 -17.91
N VAL A 103 3.43 -18.97 -17.76
CA VAL A 103 3.93 -18.46 -16.50
C VAL A 103 3.19 -17.18 -16.16
N HIS A 104 2.42 -17.23 -15.12
CA HIS A 104 1.72 -16.10 -14.54
C HIS A 104 2.71 -15.25 -13.74
N ALA A 105 2.95 -14.03 -14.16
CA ALA A 105 3.89 -13.09 -13.55
C ALA A 105 3.21 -11.74 -13.24
N GLY A 106 1.99 -11.79 -12.71
CA GLY A 106 1.34 -10.63 -12.07
C GLY A 106 2.08 -10.23 -10.79
N ASP A 107 1.83 -9.05 -10.26
CA ASP A 107 2.40 -8.64 -8.98
C ASP A 107 2.00 -9.67 -7.89
N PRO A 108 2.81 -9.88 -6.86
CA PRO A 108 2.60 -10.95 -5.89
C PRO A 108 1.53 -10.62 -4.83
N ASP A 109 0.44 -10.00 -5.26
CA ASP A 109 -0.73 -9.71 -4.46
C ASP A 109 -2.02 -10.27 -5.07
N ARG A 110 -3.15 -10.11 -4.39
CA ARG A 110 -4.43 -10.66 -4.85
C ARG A 110 -4.94 -9.99 -6.13
N GLU A 111 -4.67 -8.70 -6.34
CA GLU A 111 -5.12 -7.96 -7.53
C GLU A 111 -4.26 -8.37 -8.75
N GLY A 112 -2.93 -8.45 -8.60
CA GLY A 112 -2.04 -8.94 -9.64
C GLY A 112 -2.29 -10.41 -9.99
N GLN A 113 -2.69 -11.23 -9.00
CA GLN A 113 -3.12 -12.60 -9.25
C GLN A 113 -4.41 -12.64 -10.06
N LEU A 114 -5.45 -11.88 -9.67
CA LEU A 114 -6.72 -11.84 -10.39
C LEU A 114 -6.54 -11.32 -11.80
N LEU A 115 -5.78 -10.28 -12.00
CA LEU A 115 -5.64 -9.57 -13.27
C LEU A 115 -5.20 -10.51 -14.41
N VAL A 116 -4.25 -11.40 -14.18
CA VAL A 116 -3.80 -12.37 -15.18
C VAL A 116 -4.73 -13.59 -15.24
N ASP A 117 -5.19 -14.10 -14.09
CA ASP A 117 -6.12 -15.25 -14.04
C ASP A 117 -7.46 -14.93 -14.74
N GLU A 118 -7.93 -13.69 -14.63
CA GLU A 118 -9.16 -13.23 -15.29
C GLU A 118 -9.00 -13.24 -16.82
N VAL A 119 -7.85 -12.79 -17.33
CA VAL A 119 -7.52 -12.87 -18.76
C VAL A 119 -7.47 -14.31 -19.23
N LEU A 120 -6.77 -15.20 -18.50
CA LEU A 120 -6.70 -16.62 -18.83
C LEU A 120 -8.08 -17.29 -18.85
N SER A 121 -8.95 -16.90 -17.92
CA SER A 121 -10.33 -17.37 -17.80
C SER A 121 -11.19 -16.88 -18.98
N HIS A 122 -11.10 -15.58 -19.30
CA HIS A 122 -11.81 -14.97 -20.43
C HIS A 122 -11.38 -15.58 -21.77
N LEU A 123 -10.10 -15.91 -21.91
CA LEU A 123 -9.57 -16.59 -23.11
C LEU A 123 -9.89 -18.08 -23.16
N LYS A 124 -10.56 -18.62 -22.13
CA LYS A 124 -11.02 -20.02 -22.05
C LYS A 124 -9.90 -21.04 -22.31
N ILE A 125 -8.75 -20.86 -21.63
CA ILE A 125 -7.65 -21.82 -21.72
C ILE A 125 -8.10 -23.21 -21.27
N SER A 126 -7.53 -24.27 -21.88
CA SER A 126 -7.87 -25.64 -21.50
C SER A 126 -7.56 -25.95 -20.03
N ALA A 127 -8.30 -26.87 -19.43
CA ALA A 127 -8.07 -27.32 -18.07
C ALA A 127 -6.61 -27.80 -17.86
N HIS A 128 -6.04 -28.46 -18.84
CA HIS A 128 -4.65 -28.90 -18.82
C HIS A 128 -3.66 -27.72 -18.74
N LYS A 129 -3.83 -26.70 -19.61
CA LYS A 129 -2.98 -25.49 -19.56
C LYS A 129 -3.12 -24.76 -18.20
N ARG A 130 -4.36 -24.65 -17.70
CA ARG A 130 -4.64 -24.03 -16.40
C ARG A 130 -3.93 -24.76 -15.25
N LYS A 131 -4.03 -26.08 -15.21
CA LYS A 131 -3.39 -26.92 -14.18
C LYS A 131 -1.87 -26.77 -14.19
N ASN A 132 -1.28 -26.67 -15.39
CA ASN A 132 0.17 -26.58 -15.58
C ASN A 132 0.72 -25.14 -15.61
N THR A 133 -0.12 -24.13 -15.36
CA THR A 133 0.32 -22.75 -15.27
C THR A 133 1.23 -22.60 -14.03
N GLN A 134 2.41 -22.02 -14.26
CA GLN A 134 3.36 -21.71 -13.21
C GLN A 134 3.18 -20.27 -12.73
N ARG A 135 3.66 -19.96 -11.54
CA ARG A 135 3.64 -18.64 -10.91
C ARG A 135 5.06 -18.15 -10.68
N CYS A 136 5.36 -16.96 -11.19
CA CYS A 136 6.59 -16.22 -10.91
C CYS A 136 6.26 -15.05 -9.97
N LEU A 137 6.92 -14.98 -8.83
CA LEU A 137 6.70 -13.95 -7.81
C LEU A 137 7.87 -12.97 -7.84
N ILE A 138 7.64 -11.75 -8.29
CA ILE A 138 8.65 -10.70 -8.39
C ILE A 138 8.17 -9.50 -7.57
N SER A 139 8.82 -9.29 -6.42
CA SER A 139 8.56 -8.15 -5.52
C SER A 139 9.55 -7.00 -5.73
N ASP A 140 10.63 -7.25 -6.47
CA ASP A 140 11.70 -6.30 -6.73
C ASP A 140 12.16 -6.44 -8.19
N LEU A 141 12.26 -5.32 -8.91
CA LEU A 141 12.71 -5.27 -10.31
C LEU A 141 14.24 -5.28 -10.47
N ASN A 142 14.99 -5.35 -9.38
CA ASN A 142 16.44 -5.48 -9.41
C ASN A 142 16.84 -6.76 -10.17
N PRO A 143 17.77 -6.70 -11.15
CA PRO A 143 18.15 -7.86 -11.97
C PRO A 143 18.49 -9.14 -11.19
N PRO A 144 19.24 -9.13 -10.08
CA PRO A 144 19.46 -10.32 -9.27
C PRO A 144 18.17 -10.92 -8.69
N ALA A 145 17.23 -10.08 -8.18
CA ALA A 145 15.97 -10.53 -7.62
C ALA A 145 15.08 -11.17 -8.71
N VAL A 146 14.99 -10.53 -9.88
CA VAL A 146 14.23 -11.06 -11.02
C VAL A 146 14.79 -12.42 -11.44
N LYS A 147 16.12 -12.57 -11.54
CA LYS A 147 16.75 -13.87 -11.88
C LYS A 147 16.42 -14.96 -10.87
N ARG A 148 16.51 -14.69 -9.58
CA ARG A 148 16.11 -15.65 -8.54
C ARG A 148 14.65 -16.06 -8.66
N ALA A 149 13.76 -15.12 -8.86
CA ALA A 149 12.33 -15.41 -9.04
C ALA A 149 12.05 -16.28 -10.28
N LEU A 150 12.74 -16.04 -11.39
CA LEU A 150 12.62 -16.83 -12.61
C LEU A 150 13.13 -18.27 -12.45
N GLN A 151 14.04 -18.51 -11.53
CA GLN A 151 14.55 -19.84 -11.19
C GLN A 151 13.70 -20.58 -10.15
N SER A 152 12.79 -19.87 -9.46
CA SER A 152 11.98 -20.39 -8.35
C SER A 152 10.48 -20.37 -8.66
N LEU A 153 10.08 -20.86 -9.84
CA LEU A 153 8.68 -20.92 -10.24
C LEU A 153 7.90 -21.91 -9.38
N ARG A 154 6.66 -21.52 -9.02
CA ARG A 154 5.74 -22.33 -8.22
C ARG A 154 4.51 -22.72 -9.05
N SER A 155 3.64 -23.56 -8.50
CA SER A 155 2.35 -23.82 -9.13
C SER A 155 1.40 -22.65 -8.98
N ASN A 156 0.74 -22.19 -10.07
CA ASN A 156 -0.27 -21.14 -9.96
C ASN A 156 -1.49 -21.56 -9.13
N GLN A 157 -1.72 -22.87 -8.97
CA GLN A 157 -2.83 -23.38 -8.16
C GLN A 157 -2.74 -22.98 -6.70
N GLU A 158 -1.53 -22.80 -6.17
CA GLU A 158 -1.33 -22.35 -4.77
C GLU A 158 -1.85 -20.94 -4.53
N PHE A 159 -1.98 -20.13 -5.58
CA PHE A 159 -2.37 -18.73 -5.53
C PHE A 159 -3.82 -18.45 -5.95
N VAL A 160 -4.54 -19.46 -6.39
CA VAL A 160 -5.98 -19.35 -6.75
C VAL A 160 -6.82 -18.72 -5.63
N PRO A 161 -6.61 -19.01 -4.33
CA PRO A 161 -7.36 -18.34 -3.27
C PRO A 161 -7.23 -16.81 -3.27
N LEU A 162 -6.07 -16.25 -3.67
CA LEU A 162 -5.89 -14.80 -3.83
C LEU A 162 -6.77 -14.26 -4.95
N SER A 163 -6.79 -14.93 -6.10
CA SER A 163 -7.65 -14.58 -7.23
C SER A 163 -9.13 -14.59 -6.85
N VAL A 164 -9.58 -15.62 -6.12
CA VAL A 164 -10.96 -15.74 -5.63
C VAL A 164 -11.29 -14.57 -4.66
N SER A 165 -10.39 -14.24 -3.75
CA SER A 165 -10.56 -13.12 -2.82
C SER A 165 -10.74 -11.79 -3.56
N ALA A 166 -9.88 -11.47 -4.54
CA ALA A 166 -9.97 -10.25 -5.32
C ALA A 166 -11.24 -10.21 -6.17
N LEU A 167 -11.61 -11.33 -6.81
CA LEU A 167 -12.83 -11.44 -7.60
C LEU A 167 -14.09 -11.24 -6.74
N SER A 168 -14.14 -11.85 -5.57
CA SER A 168 -15.26 -11.69 -4.64
C SER A 168 -15.42 -10.23 -4.21
N ARG A 169 -14.30 -9.56 -3.92
CA ARG A 169 -14.28 -8.12 -3.63
C ARG A 169 -14.79 -7.29 -4.81
N SER A 170 -14.29 -7.54 -6.03
CA SER A 170 -14.72 -6.82 -7.23
C SER A 170 -16.23 -6.94 -7.48
N ARG A 171 -16.77 -8.14 -7.30
CA ARG A 171 -18.22 -8.40 -7.43
C ARG A 171 -19.04 -7.71 -6.31
N ALA A 172 -18.56 -7.77 -5.07
CA ALA A 172 -19.20 -7.08 -3.95
C ALA A 172 -19.20 -5.56 -4.15
N ASP A 173 -18.08 -4.98 -4.62
CA ASP A 173 -17.98 -3.56 -4.94
C ASP A 173 -18.94 -3.16 -6.07
N TRP A 174 -19.08 -4.00 -7.09
CA TRP A 174 -20.05 -3.78 -8.19
C TRP A 174 -21.49 -3.85 -7.66
N LEU A 175 -21.84 -4.91 -6.92
CA LEU A 175 -23.20 -5.06 -6.36
C LEU A 175 -23.58 -3.90 -5.46
N TYR A 176 -22.72 -3.54 -4.53
CA TYR A 176 -22.97 -2.45 -3.60
C TYR A 176 -23.01 -1.10 -4.32
N GLY A 177 -21.95 -0.78 -5.06
CA GLY A 177 -21.82 0.50 -5.74
C GLY A 177 -22.93 0.75 -6.76
N MET A 178 -23.23 -0.24 -7.59
CA MET A 178 -24.24 -0.14 -8.65
C MET A 178 -25.65 0.05 -8.09
N ASN A 179 -26.05 -0.81 -7.14
CA ASN A 179 -27.39 -0.78 -6.60
C ASN A 179 -27.62 0.45 -5.70
N MET A 180 -26.67 0.75 -4.81
CA MET A 180 -26.82 1.88 -3.88
C MET A 180 -26.72 3.22 -4.59
N THR A 181 -25.83 3.37 -5.59
CA THR A 181 -25.78 4.59 -6.41
C THR A 181 -27.12 4.86 -7.08
N ARG A 182 -27.72 3.85 -7.69
CA ARG A 182 -29.04 4.00 -8.34
C ARG A 182 -30.13 4.32 -7.33
N ALA A 183 -30.19 3.60 -6.21
CA ALA A 183 -31.19 3.81 -5.18
C ALA A 183 -31.14 5.22 -4.60
N TYR A 184 -29.96 5.66 -4.16
CA TYR A 184 -29.79 7.01 -3.58
C TYR A 184 -30.01 8.12 -4.62
N THR A 185 -29.54 7.93 -5.85
CA THR A 185 -29.78 8.91 -6.93
C THR A 185 -31.27 9.08 -7.21
N LEU A 186 -32.02 7.97 -7.34
CA LEU A 186 -33.46 8.03 -7.60
C LEU A 186 -34.25 8.64 -6.43
N GLN A 187 -33.86 8.37 -5.19
CA GLN A 187 -34.45 9.00 -4.02
C GLN A 187 -34.09 10.49 -3.91
N GLY A 188 -32.82 10.83 -4.16
CA GLY A 188 -32.38 12.22 -4.20
C GLY A 188 -33.11 13.05 -5.26
N GLN A 189 -33.33 12.48 -6.45
CA GLN A 189 -34.10 13.13 -7.51
C GLN A 189 -35.55 13.42 -7.11
N LYS A 190 -36.22 12.51 -6.37
CA LYS A 190 -37.54 12.76 -5.79
C LYS A 190 -37.53 13.91 -4.78
N ALA A 191 -36.43 14.12 -4.08
CA ALA A 191 -36.21 15.23 -3.16
C ALA A 191 -35.69 16.50 -3.83
N GLY A 192 -35.64 16.54 -5.18
CA GLY A 192 -35.24 17.73 -5.97
C GLY A 192 -33.72 17.80 -6.25
N TYR A 193 -32.90 16.81 -5.87
CA TYR A 193 -31.48 16.79 -6.19
C TYR A 193 -31.25 16.53 -7.69
N LYS A 194 -30.41 17.36 -8.30
CA LYS A 194 -30.04 17.22 -9.71
C LYS A 194 -28.62 16.68 -9.84
N GLY A 195 -28.49 15.39 -10.08
CA GLY A 195 -27.18 14.75 -10.25
C GLY A 195 -27.18 13.27 -9.85
N VAL A 196 -26.01 12.67 -9.83
CA VAL A 196 -25.79 11.29 -9.40
C VAL A 196 -25.22 11.29 -8.00
N LEU A 197 -25.88 10.61 -7.07
CA LEU A 197 -25.39 10.34 -5.72
C LEU A 197 -24.58 9.04 -5.74
N SER A 198 -23.30 9.17 -6.08
CA SER A 198 -22.39 8.02 -6.18
C SER A 198 -22.12 7.42 -4.80
N VAL A 199 -22.32 6.13 -4.69
CA VAL A 199 -22.05 5.37 -3.46
C VAL A 199 -20.96 4.33 -3.73
N GLY A 200 -20.00 4.26 -2.84
CA GLY A 200 -18.91 3.30 -2.95
C GLY A 200 -18.33 2.93 -1.58
N ARG A 201 -17.79 1.73 -1.49
CA ARG A 201 -17.26 1.16 -0.25
C ARG A 201 -16.12 1.97 0.39
N VAL A 202 -15.36 2.72 -0.41
CA VAL A 202 -14.26 3.55 0.08
C VAL A 202 -14.69 5.03 0.12
N GLN A 203 -15.22 5.54 -0.97
CA GLN A 203 -15.54 6.96 -1.10
C GLN A 203 -16.62 7.43 -0.13
N THR A 204 -17.65 6.63 0.13
CA THR A 204 -18.75 7.04 1.02
C THR A 204 -18.32 7.10 2.50
N PRO A 205 -17.62 6.11 3.07
CA PRO A 205 -17.06 6.25 4.41
C PRO A 205 -16.05 7.39 4.54
N LEU A 206 -15.22 7.62 3.52
CA LEU A 206 -14.29 8.74 3.53
C LEU A 206 -15.01 10.08 3.57
N LEU A 207 -16.04 10.25 2.73
CA LEU A 207 -16.91 11.43 2.77
C LEU A 207 -17.55 11.61 4.15
N GLY A 208 -18.05 10.53 4.74
CA GLY A 208 -18.62 10.55 6.09
C GLY A 208 -17.62 11.03 7.16
N LEU A 209 -16.35 10.62 7.06
CA LEU A 209 -15.31 11.12 7.97
C LEU A 209 -15.03 12.62 7.79
N VAL A 210 -15.04 13.11 6.54
CA VAL A 210 -14.86 14.54 6.25
C VAL A 210 -16.04 15.34 6.82
N VAL A 211 -17.27 14.93 6.52
CA VAL A 211 -18.48 15.59 7.04
C VAL A 211 -18.49 15.63 8.57
N LYS A 212 -18.18 14.50 9.21
CA LYS A 212 -18.08 14.45 10.67
C LYS A 212 -17.05 15.44 11.21
N ARG A 213 -15.90 15.57 10.52
CA ARG A 213 -14.86 16.52 10.94
C ARG A 213 -15.32 17.97 10.76
N ASP A 214 -16.01 18.28 9.68
CA ASP A 214 -16.59 19.61 9.44
C ASP A 214 -17.62 19.95 10.54
N GLU A 215 -18.51 19.02 10.88
CA GLU A 215 -19.46 19.17 11.99
C GLU A 215 -18.77 19.39 13.34
N GLU A 216 -17.68 18.67 13.64
CA GLU A 216 -16.87 18.89 14.85
C GLU A 216 -16.27 20.28 14.89
N ILE A 217 -15.83 20.82 13.74
CA ILE A 217 -15.26 22.18 13.64
C ILE A 217 -16.35 23.23 13.79
N GLU A 218 -17.49 23.07 13.10
CA GLU A 218 -18.62 24.01 13.14
C GLU A 218 -19.25 24.08 14.55
N ASN A 219 -19.33 22.95 15.26
CA ASN A 219 -19.89 22.85 16.59
C ASN A 219 -18.82 22.99 17.70
N PHE A 220 -17.59 23.39 17.35
CA PHE A 220 -16.51 23.51 18.33
C PHE A 220 -16.80 24.63 19.32
N ILE A 221 -16.84 24.27 20.59
CA ILE A 221 -16.98 25.21 21.71
C ILE A 221 -15.66 25.23 22.48
N SER A 222 -15.00 26.38 22.46
CA SER A 222 -13.78 26.59 23.27
C SER A 222 -14.10 26.52 24.76
N ARG A 223 -13.31 25.75 25.51
CA ARG A 223 -13.43 25.64 26.98
C ARG A 223 -12.07 25.86 27.59
N ASP A 224 -12.04 26.72 28.60
CA ASP A 224 -10.84 26.94 29.42
C ASP A 224 -10.56 25.70 30.26
N PHE A 225 -9.30 25.31 30.34
CA PHE A 225 -8.85 24.26 31.25
C PHE A 225 -7.69 24.80 32.13
N TYR A 226 -7.51 24.21 33.29
CA TYR A 226 -6.58 24.68 34.32
C TYR A 226 -5.57 23.59 34.64
N GLN A 227 -4.30 23.97 34.66
CA GLN A 227 -3.18 23.12 35.06
C GLN A 227 -2.51 23.79 36.23
N VAL A 228 -2.28 23.07 37.33
CA VAL A 228 -1.56 23.59 38.49
C VAL A 228 -0.11 23.16 38.39
N GLU A 229 0.79 24.16 38.50
CA GLU A 229 2.23 23.93 38.55
C GLU A 229 2.76 24.45 39.87
N ALA A 230 3.66 23.72 40.52
CA ALA A 230 4.34 24.07 41.73
C ALA A 230 5.84 24.17 41.48
N THR A 231 6.42 25.33 41.77
CA THR A 231 7.88 25.50 41.80
C THR A 231 8.40 25.13 43.20
N LEU A 232 9.25 24.12 43.25
CA LEU A 232 9.90 23.66 44.48
C LEU A 232 11.38 24.05 44.46
N VAL A 233 11.92 24.27 45.66
CA VAL A 233 13.34 24.53 45.86
C VAL A 233 13.88 23.49 46.85
N ASN A 234 14.97 22.82 46.51
CA ASN A 234 15.62 21.84 47.37
C ASN A 234 16.63 22.54 48.33
N SER A 235 17.23 21.75 49.21
CA SER A 235 18.24 22.21 50.15
C SER A 235 19.51 22.82 49.52
N ASN A 236 19.76 22.51 48.22
CA ASN A 236 20.88 23.02 47.43
C ASN A 236 20.53 24.30 46.65
N ASN A 237 19.37 24.90 46.90
CA ASN A 237 18.83 26.04 46.13
C ASN A 237 18.55 25.75 44.65
N GLU A 238 18.39 24.46 44.26
CA GLU A 238 17.98 24.10 42.92
C GLU A 238 16.45 24.13 42.82
N SER A 239 15.92 24.80 41.78
CA SER A 239 14.49 24.91 41.56
C SER A 239 14.03 23.96 40.46
N PHE A 240 12.86 23.35 40.65
CA PHE A 240 12.22 22.52 39.66
C PHE A 240 10.69 22.68 39.71
N VAL A 241 10.06 22.46 38.56
CA VAL A 241 8.60 22.60 38.41
C VAL A 241 7.94 21.25 38.36
N LEU A 242 6.92 21.05 39.17
CA LEU A 242 6.07 19.88 39.21
C LEU A 242 4.68 20.23 38.71
N LYS A 243 4.04 19.28 38.07
CA LYS A 243 2.65 19.38 37.62
C LYS A 243 1.76 18.56 38.56
N TRP A 244 0.70 19.19 39.01
CA TRP A 244 -0.34 18.50 39.78
C TRP A 244 -1.00 17.40 38.92
N GLN A 245 -1.12 16.19 39.46
CA GLN A 245 -1.88 15.12 38.90
C GLN A 245 -3.21 14.99 39.66
N PRO A 246 -4.35 15.31 39.01
CA PRO A 246 -5.65 15.13 39.62
C PRO A 246 -5.92 13.71 40.05
N SER A 247 -6.45 13.50 41.25
CA SER A 247 -6.86 12.17 41.73
C SER A 247 -8.19 11.73 41.10
N GLU A 248 -8.55 10.47 41.28
CA GLU A 248 -9.86 9.91 40.87
C GLU A 248 -11.07 10.77 41.33
N ALA A 249 -11.00 11.36 42.52
CA ALA A 249 -12.04 12.23 43.02
C ALA A 249 -12.27 13.50 42.20
N CYS A 250 -11.30 13.88 41.37
CA CYS A 250 -11.38 15.04 40.47
C CYS A 250 -12.05 14.72 39.12
N LYS A 251 -12.33 13.46 38.80
CA LYS A 251 -12.96 13.05 37.53
C LYS A 251 -14.23 13.83 37.15
N PRO A 252 -15.14 14.17 38.07
CA PRO A 252 -16.34 14.94 37.74
C PRO A 252 -16.03 16.36 37.21
N TYR A 253 -14.81 16.86 37.44
CA TYR A 253 -14.35 18.17 37.02
C TYR A 253 -13.40 18.16 35.84
N GLN A 254 -13.21 16.99 35.21
CA GLN A 254 -12.33 16.79 34.08
C GLN A 254 -13.10 16.52 32.79
N ASP A 255 -12.49 16.84 31.67
CA ASP A 255 -12.96 16.36 30.37
C ASP A 255 -12.42 14.95 30.04
N GLU A 256 -12.74 14.47 28.83
CA GLU A 256 -12.34 13.15 28.35
C GLU A 256 -10.81 12.99 28.24
N GLU A 257 -10.06 14.13 28.13
CA GLU A 257 -8.60 14.15 28.07
C GLU A 257 -7.95 14.27 29.47
N GLY A 258 -8.76 14.30 30.53
CA GLY A 258 -8.31 14.44 31.92
C GLY A 258 -7.92 15.86 32.31
N ARG A 259 -8.27 16.88 31.49
CA ARG A 259 -8.00 18.26 31.77
C ARG A 259 -9.05 18.82 32.75
N VAL A 260 -8.60 19.55 33.78
CA VAL A 260 -9.49 20.15 34.78
C VAL A 260 -10.18 21.36 34.19
N LEU A 261 -11.51 21.37 34.14
CA LEU A 261 -12.33 22.46 33.61
C LEU A 261 -12.82 23.41 34.73
N HIS A 262 -12.64 23.04 35.99
CA HIS A 262 -13.19 23.74 37.13
C HIS A 262 -12.13 24.61 37.83
N LYS A 263 -12.12 25.91 37.52
CA LYS A 263 -11.17 26.88 38.06
C LYS A 263 -11.05 26.89 39.61
N PRO A 264 -12.17 26.90 40.36
CA PRO A 264 -12.10 26.90 41.83
C PRO A 264 -11.38 25.68 42.40
N LEU A 265 -11.46 24.52 41.75
CA LEU A 265 -10.70 23.30 42.14
C LEU A 265 -9.19 23.55 42.00
N ALA A 266 -8.76 24.08 40.87
CA ALA A 266 -7.35 24.40 40.61
C ALA A 266 -6.82 25.47 41.61
N GLU A 267 -7.60 26.52 41.86
CA GLU A 267 -7.25 27.55 42.83
C GLU A 267 -7.16 27.00 44.28
N ASN A 268 -8.08 26.12 44.66
CA ASN A 268 -8.03 25.48 45.98
C ASN A 268 -6.76 24.62 46.14
N VAL A 269 -6.38 23.88 45.07
CA VAL A 269 -5.13 23.09 45.09
C VAL A 269 -3.93 24.02 45.23
N CYS A 270 -3.86 25.12 44.49
CA CYS A 270 -2.79 26.12 44.64
C CYS A 270 -2.67 26.63 46.07
N GLN A 271 -3.80 27.02 46.71
CA GLN A 271 -3.82 27.50 48.09
C GLN A 271 -3.32 26.46 49.10
N ARG A 272 -3.72 25.18 48.88
CA ARG A 272 -3.36 24.10 49.80
C ARG A 272 -1.89 23.72 49.75
N ILE A 273 -1.24 23.82 48.56
CA ILE A 273 0.17 23.46 48.38
C ILE A 273 1.12 24.65 48.59
N HIS A 274 0.59 25.87 48.66
CA HIS A 274 1.41 27.08 48.77
C HIS A 274 2.23 27.07 50.07
N GLN A 275 3.54 27.23 49.95
CA GLN A 275 4.52 27.21 51.06
C GLN A 275 4.50 25.93 51.92
N GLN A 276 3.96 24.83 51.40
CA GLN A 276 4.03 23.57 52.12
C GLN A 276 5.28 22.78 51.71
N PRO A 277 5.87 21.99 52.64
CA PRO A 277 6.95 21.12 52.29
C PRO A 277 6.45 19.98 51.37
N ALA A 278 7.29 19.55 50.44
CA ALA A 278 7.01 18.46 49.55
C ALA A 278 7.96 17.30 49.85
N GLU A 279 7.42 16.07 49.78
CA GLU A 279 8.17 14.84 50.00
C GLU A 279 8.06 13.94 48.74
N ILE A 280 9.18 13.33 48.35
CA ILE A 280 9.17 12.33 47.27
C ILE A 280 8.68 11.02 47.87
N THR A 281 7.42 10.65 47.59
CA THR A 281 6.82 9.43 48.10
C THR A 281 7.11 8.21 47.23
N LYS A 282 7.46 8.43 45.94
CA LYS A 282 7.77 7.34 45.00
C LYS A 282 8.79 7.81 43.97
N LEU A 283 9.84 7.02 43.82
CA LEU A 283 10.82 7.18 42.73
C LEU A 283 10.85 5.88 41.93
N GLU A 284 10.58 5.98 40.63
CA GLU A 284 10.71 4.84 39.71
C GLU A 284 11.78 5.14 38.67
N GLN A 285 12.79 4.30 38.63
CA GLN A 285 13.80 4.31 37.57
C GLN A 285 13.62 3.05 36.72
N LYS A 286 13.24 3.25 35.45
CA LYS A 286 13.03 2.13 34.51
C LYS A 286 13.94 2.29 33.32
N GLU A 287 14.70 1.27 33.05
CA GLU A 287 15.45 1.19 31.80
C GLU A 287 14.48 0.90 30.64
N LYS A 288 14.39 1.80 29.68
CA LYS A 288 13.57 1.59 28.48
C LYS A 288 14.48 1.32 27.29
N LYS A 289 14.35 0.14 26.69
CA LYS A 289 14.99 -0.17 25.41
C LYS A 289 14.08 0.27 24.27
N GLN A 290 14.50 1.27 23.52
CA GLN A 290 13.80 1.70 22.32
C GLN A 290 14.37 0.97 21.11
N PRO A 291 13.59 0.11 20.45
CA PRO A 291 14.04 -0.53 19.22
C PRO A 291 14.15 0.51 18.10
N PRO A 292 14.97 0.24 17.07
CA PRO A 292 15.00 1.07 15.87
C PRO A 292 13.61 1.09 15.22
N PRO A 293 13.24 2.20 14.55
CA PRO A 293 11.97 2.29 13.84
C PRO A 293 11.89 1.23 12.74
N LEU A 294 10.68 0.77 12.45
CA LEU A 294 10.45 -0.11 11.31
C LEU A 294 10.65 0.67 10.00
N PRO A 295 11.06 0.01 8.93
CA PRO A 295 11.08 0.60 7.58
C PRO A 295 9.73 1.18 7.18
N PHE A 296 9.68 1.88 6.08
CA PHE A 296 8.46 2.52 5.59
C PHE A 296 7.56 1.56 4.82
N ASN A 297 6.26 1.69 5.04
CA ASN A 297 5.24 1.41 4.05
C ASN A 297 4.83 2.71 3.35
N LEU A 298 3.96 2.64 2.34
CA LEU A 298 3.57 3.83 1.59
C LEU A 298 2.96 4.92 2.49
N SER A 299 2.02 4.57 3.36
CA SER A 299 1.35 5.54 4.23
C SER A 299 2.32 6.24 5.19
N ALA A 300 3.21 5.49 5.82
CA ALA A 300 4.21 6.06 6.73
C ALA A 300 5.19 6.98 5.98
N LEU A 301 5.61 6.58 4.76
CA LEU A 301 6.47 7.41 3.92
C LEU A 301 5.77 8.70 3.48
N GLN A 302 4.49 8.63 3.10
CA GLN A 302 3.69 9.80 2.74
C GLN A 302 3.56 10.78 3.92
N ILE A 303 3.31 10.27 5.13
CA ILE A 303 3.22 11.10 6.34
C ILE A 303 4.55 11.81 6.63
N GLU A 304 5.67 11.10 6.59
CA GLU A 304 6.98 11.70 6.86
C GLU A 304 7.40 12.70 5.76
N ALA A 305 7.15 12.38 4.48
CA ALA A 305 7.44 13.31 3.39
C ALA A 305 6.54 14.55 3.42
N ALA A 306 5.28 14.41 3.82
CA ALA A 306 4.40 15.56 4.03
C ALA A 306 4.91 16.48 5.14
N LYS A 307 5.38 15.92 6.26
CA LYS A 307 5.95 16.68 7.37
C LYS A 307 7.28 17.34 7.02
N ALA A 308 8.18 16.61 6.35
CA ALA A 308 9.53 17.08 6.09
C ALA A 308 9.63 18.02 4.87
N PHE A 309 8.80 17.79 3.86
CA PHE A 309 8.92 18.45 2.54
C PHE A 309 7.62 19.09 2.05
N SER A 310 6.55 19.07 2.84
CA SER A 310 5.22 19.58 2.46
C SER A 310 4.67 18.95 1.17
N MET A 311 5.07 17.71 0.87
CA MET A 311 4.60 16.97 -0.31
C MET A 311 3.19 16.42 -0.08
N SER A 312 2.35 16.48 -1.12
CA SER A 312 1.08 15.76 -1.10
C SER A 312 1.29 14.24 -1.21
N ALA A 313 0.32 13.46 -0.73
CA ALA A 313 0.38 12.00 -0.83
C ALA A 313 0.56 11.51 -2.29
N GLN A 314 -0.05 12.20 -3.27
CA GLN A 314 0.09 11.89 -4.68
C GLN A 314 1.52 12.15 -5.18
N GLN A 315 2.11 13.30 -4.84
CA GLN A 315 3.49 13.62 -5.22
C GLN A 315 4.47 12.58 -4.67
N VAL A 316 4.30 12.15 -3.42
CA VAL A 316 5.13 11.09 -2.82
C VAL A 316 4.99 9.78 -3.59
N LEU A 317 3.76 9.38 -3.92
CA LEU A 317 3.50 8.16 -4.69
C LEU A 317 4.16 8.22 -6.08
N ASP A 318 3.99 9.32 -6.81
CA ASP A 318 4.55 9.49 -8.16
C ASP A 318 6.08 9.47 -8.14
N THR A 319 6.69 10.11 -7.14
CA THR A 319 8.15 10.08 -6.92
C THR A 319 8.62 8.65 -6.62
N CYS A 320 7.97 7.95 -5.70
CA CYS A 320 8.30 6.57 -5.38
C CYS A 320 8.13 5.65 -6.60
N GLN A 321 7.09 5.85 -7.39
CA GLN A 321 6.86 5.07 -8.59
C GLN A 321 7.95 5.32 -9.64
N SER A 322 8.41 6.57 -9.80
CA SER A 322 9.55 6.90 -10.66
C SER A 322 10.84 6.23 -10.16
N LEU A 323 11.13 6.32 -8.86
CA LEU A 323 12.30 5.69 -8.24
C LEU A 323 12.30 4.17 -8.43
N TYR A 324 11.13 3.53 -8.36
CA TYR A 324 10.97 2.09 -8.54
C TYR A 324 11.04 1.67 -10.01
N GLU A 325 10.21 2.26 -10.90
CA GLU A 325 10.06 1.78 -12.28
C GLU A 325 11.16 2.28 -13.21
N ARG A 326 11.51 3.57 -13.10
CA ARG A 326 12.46 4.22 -14.00
C ARG A 326 13.89 4.08 -13.50
N HIS A 327 14.11 4.36 -12.24
CA HIS A 327 15.44 4.42 -11.65
C HIS A 327 15.87 3.11 -10.98
N GLN A 328 14.92 2.29 -10.52
CA GLN A 328 15.17 1.02 -9.84
C GLN A 328 15.99 1.17 -8.55
N LEU A 329 15.80 2.28 -7.83
CA LEU A 329 16.56 2.65 -6.64
C LEU A 329 15.87 2.23 -5.33
N ILE A 330 14.59 1.89 -5.38
CA ILE A 330 13.81 1.41 -4.23
C ILE A 330 13.03 0.16 -4.60
N THR A 331 12.56 -0.57 -3.59
CA THR A 331 11.65 -1.69 -3.74
C THR A 331 10.23 -1.22 -4.05
N TYR A 332 9.27 -2.15 -4.26
CA TYR A 332 7.91 -1.83 -4.68
C TYR A 332 7.21 -0.82 -3.74
N PRO A 333 6.76 0.33 -4.26
CA PRO A 333 6.34 1.44 -3.41
C PRO A 333 4.91 1.34 -2.86
N ARG A 334 4.03 0.53 -3.45
CA ARG A 334 2.65 0.37 -2.98
C ARG A 334 2.52 -0.73 -1.93
N SER A 335 3.48 -0.81 -1.04
CA SER A 335 3.48 -1.78 0.05
C SER A 335 2.81 -1.21 1.29
N ASP A 336 2.01 -2.03 1.93
CA ASP A 336 1.42 -1.79 3.26
C ASP A 336 2.26 -2.41 4.40
N SER A 337 3.22 -3.27 4.07
CA SER A 337 4.12 -3.89 5.05
C SER A 337 5.24 -2.94 5.50
N ARG A 338 5.60 -3.04 6.77
CA ARG A 338 6.78 -2.39 7.37
C ARG A 338 7.86 -3.40 7.75
N HIS A 339 7.75 -4.64 7.25
CA HIS A 339 8.67 -5.71 7.56
C HIS A 339 9.42 -6.17 6.30
N LEU A 340 10.55 -6.79 6.50
CA LEU A 340 11.42 -7.32 5.46
C LEU A 340 11.53 -8.85 5.63
N PRO A 341 11.61 -9.62 4.54
CA PRO A 341 11.91 -11.03 4.64
C PRO A 341 13.36 -11.25 5.12
N ASN A 342 13.60 -12.35 5.77
CA ASN A 342 14.93 -12.69 6.29
C ASN A 342 16.01 -12.73 5.20
N GLU A 343 15.64 -13.09 3.97
CA GLU A 343 16.53 -13.06 2.81
C GLU A 343 17.09 -11.67 2.52
N GLN A 344 16.30 -10.60 2.73
CA GLN A 344 16.75 -9.22 2.54
C GLN A 344 17.89 -8.83 3.49
N HIS A 345 18.02 -9.49 4.64
CA HIS A 345 19.16 -9.24 5.53
C HIS A 345 20.49 -9.65 4.90
N ASN A 346 20.50 -10.69 4.07
CA ASN A 346 21.71 -11.11 3.35
C ASN A 346 22.16 -10.08 2.31
N LEU A 347 21.25 -9.23 1.84
CA LEU A 347 21.53 -8.16 0.88
C LEU A 347 21.93 -6.84 1.57
N ALA A 348 21.82 -6.76 2.89
CA ALA A 348 22.09 -5.54 3.65
C ALA A 348 23.48 -4.93 3.37
N PRO A 349 24.58 -5.69 3.25
CA PRO A 349 25.89 -5.12 2.90
C PRO A 349 25.86 -4.34 1.57
N ASN A 350 25.27 -4.94 0.54
CA ASN A 350 25.19 -4.33 -0.78
C ASN A 350 24.30 -3.10 -0.80
N VAL A 351 23.16 -3.16 -0.09
CA VAL A 351 22.23 -2.03 0.04
C VAL A 351 22.88 -0.86 0.77
N ILE A 352 23.59 -1.13 1.87
CA ILE A 352 24.33 -0.11 2.64
C ILE A 352 25.39 0.55 1.77
N GLN A 353 26.16 -0.25 1.03
CA GLN A 353 27.16 0.25 0.09
C GLN A 353 26.52 1.12 -0.99
N ALA A 354 25.39 0.70 -1.58
CA ALA A 354 24.67 1.48 -2.57
C ALA A 354 24.16 2.81 -2.01
N ILE A 355 23.67 2.84 -0.77
CA ILE A 355 23.26 4.07 -0.09
C ILE A 355 24.42 5.05 0.04
N GLY A 356 25.57 4.59 0.52
CA GLY A 356 26.78 5.42 0.66
C GLY A 356 27.28 5.96 -0.67
N ASN A 357 27.23 5.14 -1.73
CA ASN A 357 27.65 5.54 -3.08
C ASN A 357 26.68 6.57 -3.73
N ASN A 358 25.38 6.37 -3.53
CA ASN A 358 24.36 7.20 -4.17
C ASN A 358 24.15 8.53 -3.46
N CYS A 359 24.31 8.60 -2.15
CA CYS A 359 23.98 9.78 -1.34
C CYS A 359 25.17 10.16 -0.44
N GLN A 360 25.98 11.08 -0.92
CA GLN A 360 27.18 11.53 -0.22
C GLN A 360 26.98 11.93 1.25
N PRO A 361 25.91 12.66 1.64
CA PRO A 361 25.62 12.95 3.04
C PRO A 361 25.41 11.71 3.93
N LEU A 362 25.09 10.56 3.36
CA LEU A 362 24.86 9.31 4.07
C LEU A 362 26.09 8.40 4.13
N THR A 363 27.20 8.74 3.44
CA THR A 363 28.40 7.90 3.37
C THR A 363 28.95 7.56 4.75
N GLN A 364 29.08 8.56 5.64
CA GLN A 364 29.56 8.35 7.01
C GLN A 364 28.69 7.36 7.82
N TYR A 365 27.38 7.38 7.61
CA TYR A 365 26.46 6.44 8.27
C TYR A 365 26.57 5.04 7.68
N ALA A 366 26.78 4.95 6.37
CA ALA A 366 27.00 3.68 5.69
C ALA A 366 28.29 3.00 6.16
N GLU A 367 29.36 3.76 6.39
CA GLU A 367 30.64 3.26 6.93
C GLU A 367 30.52 2.79 8.38
N LEU A 368 29.71 3.46 9.20
CA LEU A 368 29.47 3.07 10.60
C LEU A 368 28.46 1.94 10.75
N ALA A 369 27.71 1.60 9.70
CA ALA A 369 26.69 0.58 9.76
C ALA A 369 27.28 -0.81 9.98
N GLN A 370 26.61 -1.61 10.79
CA GLN A 370 26.99 -2.99 11.09
C GLN A 370 25.99 -3.96 10.43
N PRO A 371 26.28 -4.47 9.22
CA PRO A 371 25.35 -5.32 8.47
C PRO A 371 24.98 -6.63 9.18
N SER A 372 25.79 -7.08 10.14
CA SER A 372 25.52 -8.28 10.95
C SER A 372 24.36 -8.09 11.94
N LEU A 373 24.03 -6.84 12.30
CA LEU A 373 22.92 -6.56 13.21
C LEU A 373 21.57 -6.80 12.51
N LYS A 374 20.72 -7.58 13.16
CA LYS A 374 19.39 -7.92 12.64
C LYS A 374 18.31 -7.35 13.53
N SER A 375 17.55 -6.40 13.00
CA SER A 375 16.43 -5.80 13.73
C SER A 375 15.17 -6.67 13.65
N LYS A 376 14.14 -6.33 14.48
CA LYS A 376 12.82 -6.96 14.44
C LYS A 376 12.05 -6.71 13.14
N ALA A 377 12.54 -5.84 12.25
CA ALA A 377 11.97 -5.61 10.93
C ALA A 377 12.08 -6.85 10.03
N PHE A 378 13.13 -7.66 10.17
CA PHE A 378 13.30 -8.89 9.40
C PHE A 378 12.47 -10.02 9.99
N ASN A 379 11.29 -10.25 9.41
CA ASN A 379 10.33 -11.22 9.90
C ASN A 379 9.42 -11.74 8.75
N ASP A 380 9.69 -12.96 8.28
CA ASP A 380 8.95 -13.59 7.18
C ASP A 380 7.46 -13.75 7.49
N SER A 381 7.09 -14.00 8.75
CA SER A 381 5.68 -14.20 9.13
C SER A 381 4.83 -12.93 9.04
N LYS A 382 5.47 -11.75 8.90
CA LYS A 382 4.81 -10.44 8.77
C LYS A 382 4.96 -9.84 7.36
N VAL A 383 5.49 -10.61 6.44
CA VAL A 383 5.59 -10.24 5.02
C VAL A 383 4.61 -11.11 4.25
N GLU A 384 3.58 -10.48 3.69
CA GLU A 384 2.58 -11.18 2.88
C GLU A 384 2.95 -11.12 1.39
N ALA A 385 2.35 -10.20 0.66
CA ALA A 385 2.58 -10.03 -0.78
C ALA A 385 3.81 -9.18 -1.09
N HIS A 386 3.99 -8.10 -0.33
CA HIS A 386 5.09 -7.16 -0.47
C HIS A 386 5.77 -6.93 0.87
N HIS A 387 7.05 -6.59 0.82
CA HIS A 387 7.81 -6.16 1.98
C HIS A 387 7.92 -4.63 2.05
N ALA A 388 8.51 -4.10 3.10
CA ALA A 388 8.71 -2.68 3.31
C ALA A 388 9.47 -2.00 2.15
N ILE A 389 9.26 -0.70 1.98
CA ILE A 389 9.95 0.13 1.01
C ILE A 389 11.35 0.42 1.55
N VAL A 390 12.36 -0.05 0.85
CA VAL A 390 13.78 0.16 1.17
C VAL A 390 14.58 0.47 -0.09
N PRO A 391 15.75 1.10 0.02
CA PRO A 391 16.66 1.25 -1.11
C PRO A 391 17.05 -0.11 -1.70
N SER A 392 17.33 -0.13 -3.00
CA SER A 392 17.83 -1.32 -3.70
C SER A 392 19.35 -1.39 -3.65
N GLU A 393 19.93 -2.50 -4.13
CA GLU A 393 21.38 -2.68 -4.27
C GLU A 393 22.00 -1.85 -5.42
N LYS A 394 21.17 -1.05 -6.14
CA LYS A 394 21.63 -0.33 -7.33
C LYS A 394 22.41 0.91 -6.95
N SER A 395 23.65 1.01 -7.45
CA SER A 395 24.44 2.22 -7.41
C SER A 395 24.30 3.01 -8.71
N ILE A 396 24.22 4.33 -8.59
CA ILE A 396 24.25 5.30 -9.69
C ILE A 396 25.31 6.36 -9.38
N SER A 397 25.74 7.13 -10.38
CA SER A 397 26.68 8.21 -10.12
C SER A 397 26.05 9.35 -9.31
N VAL A 398 26.87 10.06 -8.54
CA VAL A 398 26.42 11.25 -7.77
C VAL A 398 25.75 12.27 -8.69
N GLU A 399 26.27 12.44 -9.92
CA GLU A 399 25.67 13.32 -10.92
C GLU A 399 24.29 12.85 -11.39
N GLN A 400 24.07 11.54 -11.51
CA GLN A 400 22.76 10.98 -11.83
C GLN A 400 21.80 11.13 -10.65
N PHE A 401 22.29 10.94 -9.42
CA PHE A 401 21.48 11.09 -8.21
C PHE A 401 21.04 12.53 -8.00
N SER A 402 21.91 13.52 -8.28
CA SER A 402 21.56 14.94 -8.13
C SER A 402 20.54 15.45 -9.15
N LYS A 403 20.24 14.68 -10.19
CA LYS A 403 19.23 14.99 -11.22
C LYS A 403 17.88 14.31 -10.98
N LEU A 404 17.74 13.53 -9.90
CA LEU A 404 16.48 12.90 -9.48
C LEU A 404 15.58 13.88 -8.76
#